data_a729bdc97b7ff65c306ea43fc347b1cb
#
_entry.id   a729bdc97b7ff65c306ea43fc347b1cb
#
_cell.length_a   1.000
_cell.length_b   1.000
_cell.length_c   1.000
_cell.angle_alpha   90.00
_cell.angle_beta   90.00
_cell.angle_gamma   90.00
#
_symmetry.space_group_name_H-M   'P 1'
#
loop_
_entity.id
_entity.type
_entity.pdbx_description
1 polymer ?
#
loop_
_entity_poly.entity_id
_entity_poly.type
_entity_poly.pdbx_seq_one_letter_code
_entity_poly.pdbx_strand_id
1 'polypeptide(L)'
;EGEIQQIGTPTDIYNEPANAFVADFIGESNILCGTMVHDCLVNVAGTELPCVDKGFGCNQEVDVVIRPEDIEVSTDTAHAQFVGKITSSIFKGVHYEMLAETEKGNEFLIQNYKHFEVGQTIGMSVIPDNIHIMKKERITNTFDAKVNGDGTIEFLGCEYQMEIPAEMKDKIQTDENGNETIRVNVPFNKIELFDNESEGTFTGDISFILYKGDHYH
;
A
#
# COMPACT_ATOMS: atom_id res chain seq x y z
N GLU A 1 1.87 3.23 -18.42
CA GLU A 1 1.49 4.55 -18.94
C GLU A 1 0.41 4.39 -20.04
N GLY A 2 -0.62 5.28 -20.02
CA GLY A 2 -1.69 5.25 -21.02
C GLY A 2 -2.86 4.31 -20.75
N GLU A 3 -2.96 3.72 -19.57
CA GLU A 3 -4.10 2.92 -19.14
C GLU A 3 -5.10 3.78 -18.35
N ILE A 4 -6.39 3.69 -18.73
CA ILE A 4 -7.46 4.39 -18.01
C ILE A 4 -7.75 3.63 -16.72
N GLN A 5 -7.51 4.27 -15.57
CA GLN A 5 -7.73 3.67 -14.26
C GLN A 5 -9.18 3.76 -13.80
N GLN A 6 -9.85 4.89 -14.06
CA GLN A 6 -11.25 5.09 -13.68
C GLN A 6 -11.92 6.14 -14.57
N ILE A 7 -13.22 5.98 -14.81
CA ILE A 7 -14.09 6.97 -15.48
C ILE A 7 -15.30 7.19 -14.56
N GLY A 8 -15.61 8.44 -14.25
CA GLY A 8 -16.73 8.82 -13.39
C GLY A 8 -16.86 10.33 -13.25
N THR A 9 -17.82 10.79 -12.47
CA THR A 9 -17.89 12.21 -12.11
C THR A 9 -16.76 12.56 -11.12
N PRO A 10 -16.36 13.83 -10.99
CA PRO A 10 -15.35 14.23 -10.01
C PRO A 10 -15.69 13.76 -8.59
N THR A 11 -16.97 13.81 -8.20
CA THR A 11 -17.42 13.36 -6.88
C THR A 11 -17.29 11.85 -6.71
N ASP A 12 -17.66 11.07 -7.74
CA ASP A 12 -17.56 9.62 -7.68
C ASP A 12 -16.08 9.17 -7.58
N ILE A 13 -15.21 9.80 -8.40
CA ILE A 13 -13.78 9.45 -8.39
C ILE A 13 -13.12 9.82 -7.05
N TYR A 14 -13.56 10.90 -6.42
CA TYR A 14 -13.05 11.32 -5.11
C TYR A 14 -13.54 10.43 -3.97
N ASN A 15 -14.86 10.15 -3.93
CA ASN A 15 -15.49 9.42 -2.83
C ASN A 15 -15.34 7.90 -2.97
N GLU A 16 -15.35 7.37 -4.20
CA GLU A 16 -15.28 5.94 -4.49
C GLU A 16 -14.15 5.65 -5.51
N PRO A 17 -12.88 5.91 -5.14
CA PRO A 17 -11.77 5.63 -6.03
C PRO A 17 -11.65 4.13 -6.28
N ALA A 18 -11.35 3.75 -7.52
CA ALA A 18 -11.28 2.35 -7.94
C ALA A 18 -10.11 1.59 -7.32
N ASN A 19 -9.04 2.30 -6.97
CA ASN A 19 -7.84 1.73 -6.36
C ASN A 19 -7.05 2.80 -5.58
N ALA A 20 -6.05 2.36 -4.81
CA ALA A 20 -5.21 3.24 -4.00
C ALA A 20 -4.46 4.30 -4.82
N PHE A 21 -4.05 3.97 -6.05
CA PHE A 21 -3.40 4.94 -6.95
C PHE A 21 -4.35 6.09 -7.33
N VAL A 22 -5.61 5.79 -7.67
CA VAL A 22 -6.62 6.81 -7.99
C VAL A 22 -6.92 7.66 -6.75
N ALA A 23 -7.03 7.03 -5.58
CA ALA A 23 -7.27 7.73 -4.32
C ALA A 23 -6.21 8.78 -4.02
N ASP A 24 -4.94 8.41 -4.13
CA ASP A 24 -3.79 9.29 -3.89
C ASP A 24 -3.62 10.34 -4.98
N PHE A 25 -3.85 9.97 -6.24
CA PHE A 25 -3.72 10.89 -7.38
C PHE A 25 -4.72 12.05 -7.35
N ILE A 26 -5.95 11.80 -6.87
CA ILE A 26 -7.03 12.81 -6.83
C ILE A 26 -6.94 13.72 -5.60
N GLY A 27 -6.35 13.24 -4.52
CA GLY A 27 -6.17 14.01 -3.28
C GLY A 27 -5.33 13.22 -2.29
N GLU A 28 -4.62 13.93 -1.43
CA GLU A 28 -3.84 13.32 -0.36
C GLU A 28 -4.67 12.30 0.42
N SER A 29 -4.07 11.14 0.72
CA SER A 29 -4.74 10.05 1.42
C SER A 29 -3.80 9.33 2.36
N ASN A 30 -4.32 8.89 3.50
CA ASN A 30 -3.65 7.88 4.30
C ASN A 30 -3.98 6.52 3.69
N ILE A 31 -2.97 5.82 3.19
CA ILE A 31 -3.09 4.47 2.65
C ILE A 31 -2.35 3.53 3.59
N LEU A 32 -3.10 2.64 4.22
CA LEU A 32 -2.60 1.74 5.24
C LEU A 32 -2.78 0.29 4.79
N CYS A 33 -1.86 -0.59 5.18
CA CYS A 33 -2.06 -2.01 5.00
C CYS A 33 -3.06 -2.54 6.02
N GLY A 34 -4.08 -3.25 5.53
CA GLY A 34 -5.08 -3.89 6.36
C GLY A 34 -5.29 -5.36 6.02
N THR A 35 -5.97 -6.05 6.93
CA THR A 35 -6.44 -7.42 6.71
C THR A 35 -7.92 -7.48 7.09
N MET A 36 -8.76 -7.90 6.16
CA MET A 36 -10.18 -8.10 6.45
C MET A 36 -10.36 -9.22 7.48
N VAL A 37 -10.98 -8.91 8.62
CA VAL A 37 -11.36 -9.91 9.61
C VAL A 37 -12.59 -10.68 9.14
N HIS A 38 -13.58 -9.93 8.69
CA HIS A 38 -14.80 -10.38 8.01
C HIS A 38 -15.45 -9.17 7.32
N ASP A 39 -16.59 -9.35 6.67
CA ASP A 39 -17.36 -8.24 6.10
C ASP A 39 -17.62 -7.14 7.14
N CYS A 40 -17.40 -5.91 6.76
CA CYS A 40 -17.53 -4.71 7.59
C CYS A 40 -16.57 -4.60 8.78
N LEU A 41 -15.46 -5.36 8.79
CA LEU A 41 -14.42 -5.24 9.81
C LEU A 41 -13.04 -5.49 9.23
N VAL A 42 -12.14 -4.51 9.37
CA VAL A 42 -10.75 -4.58 8.93
C VAL A 42 -9.80 -4.38 10.10
N ASN A 43 -8.72 -5.13 10.14
CA ASN A 43 -7.62 -4.93 11.09
C ASN A 43 -6.53 -4.09 10.42
N VAL A 44 -6.17 -2.96 11.03
CA VAL A 44 -5.09 -2.07 10.59
C VAL A 44 -4.12 -1.88 11.75
N ALA A 45 -2.87 -2.27 11.56
CA ALA A 45 -1.81 -2.13 12.58
C ALA A 45 -2.19 -2.73 13.96
N GLY A 46 -3.03 -3.79 13.98
CA GLY A 46 -3.51 -4.43 15.19
C GLY A 46 -4.73 -3.76 15.85
N THR A 47 -5.34 -2.79 15.18
CA THR A 47 -6.60 -2.15 15.58
C THR A 47 -7.73 -2.61 14.66
N GLU A 48 -8.81 -3.12 15.21
CA GLU A 48 -10.00 -3.50 14.45
C GLU A 48 -10.88 -2.27 14.21
N LEU A 49 -11.13 -1.98 12.94
CA LEU A 49 -11.91 -0.83 12.48
C LEU A 49 -13.18 -1.34 11.81
N PRO A 50 -14.37 -0.96 12.31
CA PRO A 50 -15.61 -1.15 11.57
C PRO A 50 -15.56 -0.35 10.26
N CYS A 51 -16.01 -0.94 9.15
CA CYS A 51 -16.16 -0.30 7.83
C CYS A 51 -17.48 -0.70 7.20
N VAL A 52 -17.83 -0.15 6.04
CA VAL A 52 -19.07 -0.48 5.33
C VAL A 52 -18.88 -1.51 4.22
N ASP A 53 -17.65 -1.77 3.83
CA ASP A 53 -17.27 -2.61 2.70
C ASP A 53 -17.46 -4.10 2.97
N LYS A 54 -17.86 -4.82 1.90
CA LYS A 54 -18.18 -6.25 1.92
C LYS A 54 -17.60 -6.98 0.70
N GLY A 55 -17.50 -8.31 0.80
CA GLY A 55 -17.16 -9.17 -0.33
C GLY A 55 -15.67 -9.29 -0.64
N PHE A 56 -14.80 -8.86 0.27
CA PHE A 56 -13.35 -9.05 0.14
C PHE A 56 -12.87 -10.43 0.59
N GLY A 57 -13.63 -11.11 1.48
CA GLY A 57 -13.24 -12.38 2.08
C GLY A 57 -12.49 -12.23 3.40
N CYS A 58 -12.52 -13.28 4.24
CA CYS A 58 -11.80 -13.29 5.52
C CYS A 58 -10.30 -13.47 5.31
N ASN A 59 -9.49 -12.82 6.14
CA ASN A 59 -8.02 -12.84 6.09
C ASN A 59 -7.43 -12.35 4.76
N GLN A 60 -8.20 -11.60 3.97
CA GLN A 60 -7.73 -11.00 2.73
C GLN A 60 -6.94 -9.72 3.04
N GLU A 61 -5.72 -9.63 2.52
CA GLU A 61 -4.95 -8.38 2.55
C GLU A 61 -5.59 -7.34 1.64
N VAL A 62 -5.69 -6.11 2.16
CA VAL A 62 -6.35 -4.97 1.51
C VAL A 62 -5.54 -3.69 1.74
N ASP A 63 -5.75 -2.71 0.89
CA ASP A 63 -5.37 -1.33 1.15
C ASP A 63 -6.56 -0.60 1.80
N VAL A 64 -6.29 0.09 2.90
CA VAL A 64 -7.28 0.89 3.64
C VAL A 64 -6.98 2.35 3.40
N VAL A 65 -7.91 3.06 2.79
CA VAL A 65 -7.78 4.47 2.44
C VAL A 65 -8.64 5.31 3.36
N ILE A 66 -8.02 6.32 3.97
CA ILE A 66 -8.65 7.28 4.88
C ILE A 66 -8.22 8.69 4.46
N ARG A 67 -9.19 9.58 4.22
CA ARG A 67 -8.88 10.96 3.90
C ARG A 67 -8.37 11.71 5.13
N PRO A 68 -7.40 12.64 4.97
CA PRO A 68 -6.86 13.41 6.10
C PRO A 68 -7.90 14.24 6.85
N GLU A 69 -8.91 14.75 6.14
CA GLU A 69 -10.02 15.53 6.70
C GLU A 69 -11.05 14.69 7.45
N ASP A 70 -11.08 13.38 7.23
CA ASP A 70 -12.01 12.45 7.87
C ASP A 70 -11.48 11.91 9.21
N ILE A 71 -10.25 12.24 9.57
CA ILE A 71 -9.67 11.86 10.84
C ILE A 71 -10.11 12.85 11.92
N GLU A 72 -10.94 12.37 12.83
CA GLU A 72 -11.31 13.11 14.03
C GLU A 72 -10.17 13.05 15.05
N VAL A 73 -9.79 14.23 15.56
CA VAL A 73 -8.68 14.38 16.52
C VAL A 73 -9.19 14.82 17.87
N SER A 74 -8.76 14.15 18.92
CA SER A 74 -9.08 14.46 20.32
C SER A 74 -7.83 14.45 21.22
N THR A 75 -7.86 15.20 22.30
CA THR A 75 -6.89 15.08 23.40
C THR A 75 -7.23 13.92 24.35
N ASP A 76 -8.45 13.37 24.28
CA ASP A 76 -8.82 12.14 24.95
C ASP A 76 -8.35 10.95 24.11
N THR A 77 -7.35 10.23 24.61
CA THR A 77 -6.76 9.08 23.95
C THR A 77 -7.40 7.75 24.39
N ALA A 78 -8.21 7.75 25.44
CA ALA A 78 -8.73 6.51 26.05
C ALA A 78 -9.75 5.79 25.15
N HIS A 79 -10.46 6.53 24.30
CA HIS A 79 -11.50 5.99 23.41
C HIS A 79 -11.13 6.10 21.92
N ALA A 80 -9.90 6.51 21.63
CA ALA A 80 -9.43 6.66 20.26
C ALA A 80 -9.07 5.31 19.63
N GLN A 81 -9.27 5.17 18.32
CA GLN A 81 -8.87 4.00 17.55
C GLN A 81 -7.35 3.92 17.41
N PHE A 82 -6.70 5.08 17.21
CA PHE A 82 -5.26 5.20 17.18
C PHE A 82 -4.80 6.31 18.13
N VAL A 83 -3.60 6.14 18.66
CA VAL A 83 -2.93 7.16 19.46
C VAL A 83 -1.58 7.46 18.82
N GLY A 84 -1.33 8.74 18.57
CA GLY A 84 -0.11 9.20 17.93
C GLY A 84 0.41 10.49 18.53
N LYS A 85 1.68 10.80 18.22
CA LYS A 85 2.34 12.03 18.60
C LYS A 85 2.50 12.92 17.37
N ILE A 86 2.11 14.19 17.46
CA ILE A 86 2.27 15.16 16.38
C ILE A 86 3.77 15.38 16.11
N THR A 87 4.20 15.11 14.89
CA THR A 87 5.58 15.30 14.41
C THR A 87 5.73 16.58 13.58
N SER A 88 4.65 17.00 12.90
CA SER A 88 4.60 18.23 12.10
C SER A 88 3.23 18.88 12.20
N SER A 89 3.17 20.22 12.12
CA SER A 89 1.91 20.98 12.10
C SER A 89 2.13 22.27 11.31
N ILE A 90 1.48 22.39 10.14
CA ILE A 90 1.64 23.49 9.19
C ILE A 90 0.29 24.11 8.88
N PHE A 91 0.15 25.43 9.02
CA PHE A 91 -1.06 26.14 8.60
C PHE A 91 -1.09 26.33 7.08
N LYS A 92 -2.12 25.82 6.43
CA LYS A 92 -2.33 25.91 4.97
C LYS A 92 -3.31 27.01 4.56
N GLY A 93 -3.54 28.00 5.42
CA GLY A 93 -4.41 29.16 5.16
C GLY A 93 -5.87 28.94 5.57
N VAL A 94 -6.41 27.74 5.55
CA VAL A 94 -7.79 27.40 5.95
C VAL A 94 -7.81 26.35 7.06
N HIS A 95 -6.91 25.39 7.02
CA HIS A 95 -6.78 24.30 7.99
C HIS A 95 -5.31 24.11 8.35
N TYR A 96 -5.07 23.33 9.39
CA TYR A 96 -3.75 22.81 9.72
C TYR A 96 -3.61 21.44 9.10
N GLU A 97 -2.48 21.23 8.43
CA GLU A 97 -2.00 19.94 7.98
C GLU A 97 -0.98 19.43 8.98
N MET A 98 -1.23 18.28 9.54
CA MET A 98 -0.45 17.71 10.62
C MET A 98 -0.03 16.28 10.28
N LEU A 99 1.17 15.91 10.70
CA LEU A 99 1.62 14.54 10.71
C LEU A 99 1.62 14.02 12.14
N ALA A 100 1.08 12.83 12.35
CA ALA A 100 1.08 12.14 13.63
C ALA A 100 1.64 10.74 13.49
N GLU A 101 2.62 10.40 14.31
CA GLU A 101 3.25 9.09 14.32
C GLU A 101 2.78 8.28 15.53
N THR A 102 2.36 7.05 15.31
CA THR A 102 1.98 6.10 16.36
C THR A 102 3.20 5.39 16.94
N GLU A 103 3.07 4.78 18.12
CA GLU A 103 4.15 3.97 18.73
C GLU A 103 4.60 2.78 17.84
N LYS A 104 3.76 2.33 16.92
CA LYS A 104 4.06 1.26 15.96
C LYS A 104 4.74 1.76 14.68
N GLY A 105 5.01 3.08 14.57
CA GLY A 105 5.66 3.68 13.41
C GLY A 105 4.72 3.99 12.24
N ASN A 106 3.40 3.88 12.42
CA ASN A 106 2.47 4.33 11.38
C ASN A 106 2.34 5.86 11.45
N GLU A 107 2.46 6.50 10.30
CA GLU A 107 2.28 7.93 10.16
C GLU A 107 0.91 8.25 9.56
N PHE A 108 0.22 9.22 10.14
CA PHE A 108 -1.07 9.73 9.68
C PHE A 108 -0.96 11.19 9.28
N LEU A 109 -1.37 11.51 8.06
CA LEU A 109 -1.63 12.85 7.60
C LEU A 109 -3.03 13.26 8.05
N ILE A 110 -3.15 14.41 8.68
CA ILE A 110 -4.40 14.92 9.27
C ILE A 110 -4.65 16.35 8.78
N GLN A 111 -5.87 16.64 8.37
CA GLN A 111 -6.32 18.00 8.10
C GLN A 111 -7.40 18.39 9.10
N ASN A 112 -7.14 19.45 9.89
CA ASN A 112 -8.06 19.90 10.93
C ASN A 112 -8.06 21.43 11.07
N TYR A 113 -9.21 22.01 11.42
CA TYR A 113 -9.31 23.44 11.72
C TYR A 113 -8.69 23.82 13.07
N LYS A 114 -8.56 22.86 13.99
CA LYS A 114 -7.91 23.06 15.29
C LYS A 114 -6.42 22.79 15.16
N HIS A 115 -5.63 23.65 15.77
CA HIS A 115 -4.19 23.47 15.91
C HIS A 115 -3.88 22.52 17.07
N PHE A 116 -2.97 21.58 16.80
CA PHE A 116 -2.32 20.75 17.82
C PHE A 116 -0.81 20.95 17.71
N GLU A 117 -0.13 21.07 18.85
CA GLU A 117 1.29 21.39 18.87
C GLU A 117 2.16 20.17 18.56
N VAL A 118 3.31 20.41 17.92
CA VAL A 118 4.33 19.36 17.70
C VAL A 118 4.78 18.80 19.06
N GLY A 119 4.81 17.49 19.17
CA GLY A 119 5.12 16.78 20.41
C GLY A 119 3.89 16.43 21.25
N GLN A 120 2.71 16.97 20.94
CA GLN A 120 1.46 16.64 21.62
C GLN A 120 0.99 15.23 21.24
N THR A 121 0.55 14.47 22.25
CA THR A 121 -0.12 13.17 22.02
C THR A 121 -1.61 13.40 21.78
N ILE A 122 -2.14 12.77 20.76
CA ILE A 122 -3.53 12.87 20.32
C ILE A 122 -4.14 11.49 20.12
N GLY A 123 -5.46 11.42 20.28
CA GLY A 123 -6.28 10.31 19.80
C GLY A 123 -6.83 10.62 18.42
N MET A 124 -6.85 9.63 17.56
CA MET A 124 -7.38 9.68 16.20
C MET A 124 -8.48 8.64 16.04
N SER A 125 -9.60 9.04 15.42
CA SER A 125 -10.73 8.15 15.15
C SER A 125 -11.33 8.48 13.79
N VAL A 126 -11.89 7.45 13.13
CA VAL A 126 -12.55 7.56 11.82
C VAL A 126 -13.87 6.82 11.89
N ILE A 127 -14.92 7.41 11.35
CA ILE A 127 -16.21 6.73 11.26
C ILE A 127 -16.19 5.66 10.16
N PRO A 128 -17.00 4.59 10.27
CA PRO A 128 -16.98 3.46 9.32
C PRO A 128 -17.21 3.85 7.86
N ASP A 129 -18.03 4.87 7.59
CA ASP A 129 -18.34 5.34 6.24
C ASP A 129 -17.17 6.02 5.54
N ASN A 130 -16.17 6.49 6.28
CA ASN A 130 -14.97 7.18 5.77
C ASN A 130 -13.74 6.25 5.70
N ILE A 131 -13.94 4.96 5.89
CA ILE A 131 -12.91 3.94 5.73
C ILE A 131 -13.20 3.19 4.43
N HIS A 132 -12.36 3.39 3.42
CA HIS A 132 -12.53 2.77 2.10
C HIS A 132 -11.58 1.60 1.94
N ILE A 133 -12.14 0.41 1.67
CA ILE A 133 -11.37 -0.81 1.48
C ILE A 133 -11.12 -1.05 0.00
N MET A 134 -9.87 -1.26 -0.36
CA MET A 134 -9.45 -1.51 -1.74
C MET A 134 -8.70 -2.82 -1.86
N LYS A 135 -8.87 -3.49 -2.99
CA LYS A 135 -8.06 -4.67 -3.28
C LYS A 135 -6.61 -4.25 -3.44
N LYS A 136 -5.73 -4.98 -2.78
CA LYS A 136 -4.29 -4.82 -2.96
C LYS A 136 -3.92 -5.26 -4.38
N GLU A 137 -3.58 -4.32 -5.26
CA GLU A 137 -3.44 -4.62 -6.70
C GLU A 137 -2.18 -5.42 -7.03
N ARG A 138 -1.10 -5.24 -6.27
CA ARG A 138 0.15 -5.98 -6.50
C ARG A 138 0.85 -6.28 -5.18
N ILE A 139 0.76 -7.53 -4.76
CA ILE A 139 1.56 -8.07 -3.65
C ILE A 139 2.85 -8.73 -4.16
N THR A 140 2.96 -8.93 -5.47
CA THR A 140 4.12 -9.53 -6.12
C THR A 140 4.46 -8.84 -7.44
N ASN A 141 5.74 -8.71 -7.72
CA ASN A 141 6.22 -8.42 -9.07
C ASN A 141 6.28 -9.73 -9.84
N THR A 142 5.71 -9.76 -11.03
CA THR A 142 5.64 -10.96 -11.88
C THR A 142 6.50 -10.76 -13.11
N PHE A 143 7.40 -11.71 -13.36
CA PHE A 143 8.30 -11.71 -14.50
C PHE A 143 8.17 -13.03 -15.25
N ASP A 144 8.30 -12.99 -16.57
CA ASP A 144 8.51 -14.19 -17.38
C ASP A 144 10.03 -14.42 -17.45
N ALA A 145 10.46 -15.51 -16.83
CA ALA A 145 11.86 -15.92 -16.76
C ALA A 145 12.14 -16.99 -17.80
N LYS A 146 13.27 -16.88 -18.50
CA LYS A 146 13.76 -17.93 -19.39
C LYS A 146 14.36 -19.05 -18.56
N VAL A 147 14.04 -20.28 -18.90
CA VAL A 147 14.61 -21.49 -18.27
C VAL A 147 15.80 -21.97 -19.11
N ASN A 148 16.97 -22.06 -18.51
CA ASN A 148 18.16 -22.56 -19.14
C ASN A 148 18.32 -24.07 -18.91
N GLY A 149 18.97 -24.76 -19.86
CA GLY A 149 19.12 -26.22 -19.80
C GLY A 149 20.03 -26.73 -18.65
N ASP A 150 20.75 -25.85 -17.98
CA ASP A 150 21.60 -26.12 -16.81
C ASP A 150 20.88 -25.99 -15.45
N GLY A 151 19.58 -25.69 -15.47
CA GLY A 151 18.76 -25.50 -14.27
C GLY A 151 18.79 -24.09 -13.69
N THR A 152 19.33 -23.12 -14.43
CA THR A 152 19.21 -21.70 -14.10
C THR A 152 17.98 -21.07 -14.74
N ILE A 153 17.55 -19.93 -14.19
CA ILE A 153 16.53 -19.07 -14.80
C ILE A 153 17.12 -17.68 -15.04
N GLU A 154 16.70 -17.03 -16.13
CA GLU A 154 17.12 -15.68 -16.46
C GLU A 154 15.92 -14.75 -16.52
N PHE A 155 15.96 -13.63 -15.76
CA PHE A 155 15.02 -12.53 -15.87
C PHE A 155 15.68 -11.21 -15.45
N LEU A 156 15.18 -10.09 -15.97
CA LEU A 156 15.76 -8.76 -15.80
C LEU A 156 17.26 -8.69 -16.16
N GLY A 157 17.71 -9.49 -17.12
CA GLY A 157 19.10 -9.53 -17.55
C GLY A 157 20.06 -10.20 -16.56
N CYS A 158 19.56 -10.85 -15.53
CA CYS A 158 20.35 -11.56 -14.52
C CYS A 158 19.99 -13.04 -14.50
N GLU A 159 21.01 -13.87 -14.25
CA GLU A 159 20.87 -15.31 -14.16
C GLU A 159 20.85 -15.75 -12.69
N TYR A 160 19.89 -16.59 -12.34
CA TYR A 160 19.68 -17.09 -10.98
C TYR A 160 19.75 -18.61 -10.94
N GLN A 161 20.50 -19.12 -9.97
CA GLN A 161 20.50 -20.55 -9.64
C GLN A 161 19.20 -20.88 -8.90
N MET A 162 18.32 -21.64 -9.54
CA MET A 162 17.02 -21.98 -8.94
C MET A 162 16.63 -23.39 -9.38
N GLU A 163 16.40 -24.26 -8.41
CA GLU A 163 15.85 -25.59 -8.67
C GLU A 163 14.32 -25.45 -8.84
N ILE A 164 13.83 -25.70 -10.07
CA ILE A 164 12.39 -25.68 -10.36
C ILE A 164 11.75 -26.92 -9.74
N PRO A 165 10.80 -26.76 -8.78
CA PRO A 165 10.12 -27.89 -8.17
C PRO A 165 9.45 -28.79 -9.23
N ALA A 166 9.43 -30.11 -9.01
CA ALA A 166 8.88 -31.09 -9.99
C ALA A 166 7.42 -30.77 -10.33
N GLU A 167 6.63 -30.30 -9.38
CA GLU A 167 5.22 -29.88 -9.54
C GLU A 167 5.03 -28.61 -10.38
N MET A 168 6.10 -27.84 -10.60
CA MET A 168 6.07 -26.61 -11.40
C MET A 168 6.55 -26.83 -12.84
N LYS A 169 7.14 -27.97 -13.14
CA LYS A 169 7.64 -28.29 -14.50
C LYS A 169 6.55 -28.27 -15.56
N ASP A 170 5.34 -28.65 -15.19
CA ASP A 170 4.17 -28.65 -16.11
C ASP A 170 3.68 -27.21 -16.44
N LYS A 171 4.19 -26.19 -15.71
CA LYS A 171 3.88 -24.77 -15.95
C LYS A 171 4.90 -24.06 -16.84
N ILE A 172 5.95 -24.76 -17.27
CA ILE A 172 6.90 -24.24 -18.25
C ILE A 172 6.19 -24.11 -19.59
N GLN A 173 6.28 -22.94 -20.19
CA GLN A 173 5.69 -22.63 -21.49
C GLN A 173 6.79 -22.34 -22.49
N THR A 174 6.49 -22.49 -23.76
CA THR A 174 7.41 -22.11 -24.83
C THR A 174 6.96 -20.76 -25.41
N ASP A 175 7.86 -19.78 -25.43
CA ASP A 175 7.60 -18.46 -26.03
C ASP A 175 7.58 -18.51 -27.57
N GLU A 176 7.25 -17.38 -28.20
CA GLU A 176 7.22 -17.25 -29.67
C GLU A 176 8.58 -17.52 -30.35
N ASN A 177 9.67 -17.43 -29.58
CA ASN A 177 11.05 -17.62 -30.05
C ASN A 177 11.56 -19.05 -29.79
N GLY A 178 10.71 -19.91 -29.19
CA GLY A 178 11.08 -21.30 -28.87
C GLY A 178 11.86 -21.46 -27.56
N ASN A 179 11.94 -20.45 -26.72
CA ASN A 179 12.56 -20.55 -25.41
C ASN A 179 11.57 -21.10 -24.37
N GLU A 180 12.05 -21.94 -23.48
CA GLU A 180 11.29 -22.34 -22.31
C GLU A 180 11.22 -21.20 -21.31
N THR A 181 10.02 -20.86 -20.87
CA THR A 181 9.76 -19.76 -19.92
C THR A 181 8.89 -20.23 -18.76
N ILE A 182 9.13 -19.64 -17.59
CA ILE A 182 8.32 -19.86 -16.40
C ILE A 182 8.03 -18.51 -15.74
N ARG A 183 6.85 -18.37 -15.16
CA ARG A 183 6.47 -17.16 -14.44
C ARG A 183 7.07 -17.14 -13.04
N VAL A 184 7.84 -16.11 -12.74
CA VAL A 184 8.46 -15.85 -11.42
C VAL A 184 7.70 -14.74 -10.72
N ASN A 185 7.30 -14.98 -9.49
CA ASN A 185 6.66 -13.99 -8.62
C ASN A 185 7.63 -13.63 -7.50
N VAL A 186 7.98 -12.35 -7.42
CA VAL A 186 8.82 -11.81 -6.35
C VAL A 186 7.95 -10.94 -5.45
N PRO A 187 7.67 -11.34 -4.20
CA PRO A 187 6.92 -10.51 -3.27
C PRO A 187 7.61 -9.15 -3.08
N PHE A 188 6.84 -8.05 -3.06
CA PHE A 188 7.40 -6.70 -2.96
C PHE A 188 8.26 -6.52 -1.68
N ASN A 189 7.88 -7.15 -0.58
CA ASN A 189 8.58 -7.10 0.71
C ASN A 189 9.85 -7.99 0.77
N LYS A 190 10.24 -8.59 -0.35
CA LYS A 190 11.49 -9.36 -0.51
C LYS A 190 12.49 -8.67 -1.43
N ILE A 191 12.18 -7.45 -1.87
CA ILE A 191 13.09 -6.63 -2.67
C ILE A 191 13.79 -5.67 -1.70
N GLU A 192 15.11 -5.73 -1.69
CA GLU A 192 15.96 -4.81 -0.94
C GLU A 192 16.52 -3.76 -1.88
N LEU A 193 16.48 -2.49 -1.45
CA LEU A 193 17.01 -1.36 -2.21
C LEU A 193 18.36 -0.92 -1.62
N PHE A 194 19.31 -0.66 -2.50
CA PHE A 194 20.64 -0.17 -2.14
C PHE A 194 20.95 1.10 -2.93
N ASP A 195 21.61 2.06 -2.31
CA ASP A 195 22.04 3.30 -2.96
C ASP A 195 23.24 3.09 -3.91
N ASN A 196 23.87 1.92 -3.84
CA ASN A 196 25.06 1.59 -4.59
C ASN A 196 24.79 0.42 -5.55
N GLU A 197 24.97 0.65 -6.84
CA GLU A 197 24.77 -0.36 -7.90
C GLU A 197 25.58 -1.65 -7.68
N SER A 198 26.72 -1.57 -7.02
CA SER A 198 27.59 -2.75 -6.77
C SER A 198 27.02 -3.71 -5.71
N GLU A 199 26.06 -3.29 -4.94
CA GLU A 199 25.40 -4.09 -3.89
C GLU A 199 24.12 -4.77 -4.38
N GLY A 200 23.53 -4.23 -5.44
CA GLY A 200 22.29 -4.76 -6.05
C GLY A 200 22.55 -5.81 -7.13
N THR A 201 21.54 -6.65 -7.37
CA THR A 201 21.59 -7.63 -8.45
C THR A 201 21.23 -7.01 -9.79
N PHE A 202 20.37 -6.01 -9.80
CA PHE A 202 19.97 -5.23 -10.98
C PHE A 202 19.70 -3.78 -10.58
N THR A 203 19.74 -2.89 -11.55
CA THR A 203 19.48 -1.46 -11.36
C THR A 203 18.12 -1.05 -11.96
N GLY A 204 17.52 -0.01 -11.42
CA GLY A 204 16.26 0.53 -11.93
C GLY A 204 16.07 1.98 -11.48
N ASP A 205 15.23 2.69 -12.20
CA ASP A 205 14.83 4.05 -11.86
C ASP A 205 13.51 4.03 -11.08
N ILE A 206 13.46 4.77 -9.97
CA ILE A 206 12.21 4.95 -9.23
C ILE A 206 11.36 5.97 -10.00
N SER A 207 10.24 5.52 -10.55
CA SER A 207 9.32 6.36 -11.32
C SER A 207 8.19 6.94 -10.47
N PHE A 208 7.88 6.30 -9.35
CA PHE A 208 6.80 6.69 -8.45
C PHE A 208 7.06 6.16 -7.04
N ILE A 209 6.70 6.94 -6.03
CA ILE A 209 6.78 6.54 -4.61
C ILE A 209 5.44 6.86 -3.96
N LEU A 210 4.83 5.87 -3.31
CA LEU A 210 3.61 6.03 -2.53
C LEU A 210 3.85 5.53 -1.10
N TYR A 211 3.65 6.42 -0.13
CA TYR A 211 3.73 6.05 1.28
C TYR A 211 2.43 5.39 1.75
N LYS A 212 2.51 4.24 2.40
CA LYS A 212 1.36 3.47 2.89
C LYS A 212 1.33 3.35 4.43
N GLY A 213 1.73 4.41 5.11
CA GLY A 213 1.62 4.54 6.56
C GLY A 213 2.71 3.83 7.36
N ASP A 214 3.30 2.75 6.85
CA ASP A 214 4.36 1.98 7.47
C ASP A 214 5.49 1.60 6.49
N HIS A 215 5.26 1.76 5.20
CA HIS A 215 6.25 1.50 4.15
C HIS A 215 5.97 2.31 2.89
N TYR A 216 6.94 2.37 1.99
CA TYR A 216 6.81 2.94 0.65
C TYR A 216 6.51 1.85 -0.39
N HIS A 217 5.64 2.19 -1.34
CA HIS A 217 5.26 1.33 -2.46
C HIS A 217 5.69 1.93 -3.80
#